data_323e148f73250414deb3e08f951e63e1
#
_entry.id   323e148f73250414deb3e08f951e63e1
#
_cell.length_a   1.000
_cell.length_b   1.000
_cell.length_c   1.000
_cell.angle_alpha   90.00
_cell.angle_beta   90.00
_cell.angle_gamma   90.00
#
_symmetry.space_group_name_H-M   'P 1'
#
loop_
_entity.id
_entity.type
_entity.pdbx_description
1 polymer ?
#
loop_
_entity_poly.entity_id
_entity_poly.type
_entity_poly.pdbx_seq_one_letter_code
_entity_poly.pdbx_strand_id
1 'polypeptide(L)'
;MINGKRIAVVMPAYNAEKTLEKTVRELSEVVDIKILVDDFSKDQTAALSRKLGVQTFVHDANYGYGRNQQTCYREALAAGADIVVMVHADYQYTPLLVPAMAGMIASGVYDMVLASRILGNGALKGGMPLYKFFFNRMLTAFQNIFLGIKLSEYHTGFRAFSRELLERLPLLENSDDFVFDNQMIAQAVMFGFNIGEISCPTKYFKEASSINFKRSVEYGFGVISTTARFVAHKMRIIHSPAFGTAGRKVAQQYYTSATQLSLPADPQNA
;
A
#
# COMPACT_ATOMS: atom_id res chain seq x y z
N MET A 1 -15.36 3.23 12.42
CA MET A 1 -15.67 4.42 11.57
C MET A 1 -15.14 5.70 12.15
N ILE A 2 -14.65 6.63 11.30
CA ILE A 2 -14.27 8.01 11.66
C ILE A 2 -15.03 8.94 10.71
N ASN A 3 -15.72 9.95 11.25
CA ASN A 3 -16.53 10.91 10.48
C ASN A 3 -17.51 10.24 9.50
N GLY A 4 -18.15 9.13 9.89
CA GLY A 4 -19.07 8.37 9.04
C GLY A 4 -18.41 7.53 7.95
N LYS A 5 -17.07 7.54 7.83
CA LYS A 5 -16.31 6.78 6.82
C LYS A 5 -15.90 5.40 7.37
N ARG A 6 -16.11 4.36 6.56
CA ARG A 6 -15.72 2.97 6.88
C ARG A 6 -14.22 2.78 6.64
N ILE A 7 -13.53 2.22 7.63
CA ILE A 7 -12.08 2.02 7.60
C ILE A 7 -11.77 0.55 7.42
N ALA A 8 -11.04 0.23 6.36
CA ALA A 8 -10.43 -1.08 6.16
C ALA A 8 -8.94 -1.04 6.50
N VAL A 9 -8.48 -2.04 7.23
CA VAL A 9 -7.05 -2.37 7.31
C VAL A 9 -6.80 -3.56 6.39
N VAL A 10 -5.82 -3.41 5.48
CA VAL A 10 -5.37 -4.47 4.60
C VAL A 10 -3.96 -4.89 4.96
N MET A 11 -3.71 -6.20 4.98
CA MET A 11 -2.45 -6.80 5.38
C MET A 11 -1.95 -7.75 4.28
N PRO A 12 -1.05 -7.28 3.39
CA PRO A 12 -0.33 -8.19 2.52
C PRO A 12 0.59 -9.07 3.37
N ALA A 13 0.50 -10.39 3.22
CA ALA A 13 1.19 -11.35 4.07
C ALA A 13 1.92 -12.43 3.26
N TYR A 14 3.11 -12.80 3.72
CA TYR A 14 3.86 -13.96 3.27
C TYR A 14 4.73 -14.48 4.43
N ASN A 15 4.43 -15.70 4.92
CA ASN A 15 5.10 -16.35 6.05
C ASN A 15 5.15 -15.45 7.32
N ALA A 16 3.99 -14.97 7.76
CA ALA A 16 3.85 -14.00 8.86
C ALA A 16 3.25 -14.60 10.15
N GLU A 17 3.18 -15.94 10.30
CA GLU A 17 2.52 -16.58 11.45
C GLU A 17 3.02 -16.09 12.81
N LYS A 18 4.32 -15.72 12.93
CA LYS A 18 4.96 -15.30 14.18
C LYS A 18 4.56 -13.90 14.66
N THR A 19 4.12 -13.06 13.75
CA THR A 19 3.90 -11.62 14.00
C THR A 19 2.44 -11.21 13.82
N LEU A 20 1.68 -11.97 13.03
CA LEU A 20 0.32 -11.65 12.64
C LEU A 20 -0.63 -11.46 13.83
N GLU A 21 -0.60 -12.35 14.82
CA GLU A 21 -1.50 -12.28 15.98
C GLU A 21 -1.32 -10.95 16.72
N LYS A 22 -0.07 -10.54 16.93
CA LYS A 22 0.23 -9.27 17.59
C LYS A 22 -0.24 -8.08 16.76
N THR A 23 0.00 -8.10 15.45
CA THR A 23 -0.46 -7.06 14.52
C THR A 23 -1.98 -6.90 14.59
N VAL A 24 -2.74 -8.01 14.55
CA VAL A 24 -4.21 -7.99 14.54
C VAL A 24 -4.77 -7.53 15.89
N ARG A 25 -4.17 -7.97 17.02
CA ARG A 25 -4.64 -7.62 18.37
C ARG A 25 -4.44 -6.13 18.71
N GLU A 26 -3.46 -5.47 18.12
CA GLU A 26 -3.20 -4.04 18.32
C GLU A 26 -3.99 -3.13 17.37
N LEU A 27 -4.79 -3.70 16.45
CA LEU A 27 -5.69 -2.88 15.63
C LEU A 27 -6.78 -2.26 16.49
N SER A 28 -6.97 -0.96 16.31
CA SER A 28 -8.01 -0.19 17.02
C SER A 28 -9.42 -0.62 16.61
N GLU A 29 -10.38 -0.46 17.52
CA GLU A 29 -11.80 -0.70 17.30
C GLU A 29 -12.44 0.21 16.23
N VAL A 30 -11.77 1.30 15.85
CA VAL A 30 -12.23 2.16 14.74
C VAL A 30 -12.15 1.47 13.38
N VAL A 31 -11.42 0.34 13.30
CA VAL A 31 -11.29 -0.46 12.08
C VAL A 31 -12.53 -1.32 11.89
N ASP A 32 -13.28 -1.03 10.82
CA ASP A 32 -14.54 -1.73 10.50
C ASP A 32 -14.29 -3.04 9.74
N ILE A 33 -13.25 -3.08 8.92
CA ILE A 33 -12.96 -4.17 8.00
C ILE A 33 -11.48 -4.57 8.15
N LYS A 34 -11.22 -5.85 8.38
CA LYS A 34 -9.87 -6.42 8.47
C LYS A 34 -9.70 -7.44 7.37
N ILE A 35 -8.74 -7.20 6.47
CA ILE A 35 -8.46 -8.06 5.32
C ILE A 35 -6.99 -8.48 5.37
N LEU A 36 -6.73 -9.76 5.13
CA LEU A 36 -5.40 -10.28 4.87
C LEU A 36 -5.40 -10.99 3.53
N VAL A 37 -4.41 -10.69 2.71
CA VAL A 37 -4.14 -11.42 1.47
C VAL A 37 -2.82 -12.17 1.63
N ASP A 38 -2.91 -13.48 1.64
CA ASP A 38 -1.78 -14.39 1.79
C ASP A 38 -1.20 -14.77 0.44
N ASP A 39 0.06 -14.38 0.20
CA ASP A 39 0.75 -14.61 -1.08
C ASP A 39 1.41 -15.99 -1.14
N PHE A 40 0.60 -17.03 -0.91
CA PHE A 40 1.04 -18.43 -0.95
C PHE A 40 2.04 -18.80 0.14
N SER A 41 1.76 -18.43 1.40
CA SER A 41 2.58 -18.80 2.56
C SER A 41 2.73 -20.32 2.72
N LYS A 42 3.86 -20.73 3.29
CA LYS A 42 4.17 -22.13 3.60
C LYS A 42 3.96 -22.47 5.09
N ASP A 43 3.69 -21.45 5.90
CA ASP A 43 3.41 -21.55 7.33
C ASP A 43 1.91 -21.46 7.63
N GLN A 44 1.53 -21.25 8.89
CA GLN A 44 0.13 -21.19 9.33
C GLN A 44 -0.50 -19.77 9.18
N THR A 45 0.10 -18.86 8.39
CA THR A 45 -0.38 -17.48 8.25
C THR A 45 -1.88 -17.41 7.91
N ALA A 46 -2.32 -18.11 6.88
CA ALA A 46 -3.73 -18.07 6.44
C ALA A 46 -4.69 -18.69 7.47
N ALA A 47 -4.30 -19.80 8.09
CA ALA A 47 -5.13 -20.47 9.12
C ALA A 47 -5.25 -19.59 10.37
N LEU A 48 -4.15 -18.98 10.83
CA LEU A 48 -4.13 -18.06 11.97
C LEU A 48 -4.97 -16.82 11.70
N SER A 49 -4.88 -16.24 10.50
CA SER A 49 -5.67 -15.08 10.09
C SER A 49 -7.17 -15.34 10.24
N ARG A 50 -7.65 -16.48 9.72
CA ARG A 50 -9.07 -16.87 9.84
C ARG A 50 -9.48 -17.07 11.30
N LYS A 51 -8.62 -17.69 12.12
CA LYS A 51 -8.86 -17.87 13.56
C LYS A 51 -8.97 -16.54 14.32
N LEU A 52 -8.27 -15.51 13.86
CA LEU A 52 -8.32 -14.14 14.41
C LEU A 52 -9.53 -13.33 13.89
N GLY A 53 -10.41 -13.91 13.09
CA GLY A 53 -11.60 -13.23 12.55
C GLY A 53 -11.30 -12.24 11.44
N VAL A 54 -10.17 -12.39 10.75
CA VAL A 54 -9.77 -11.56 9.62
C VAL A 54 -10.30 -12.17 8.32
N GLN A 55 -10.87 -11.36 7.43
CA GLN A 55 -11.24 -11.78 6.08
C GLN A 55 -9.97 -12.16 5.32
N THR A 56 -9.83 -13.45 4.97
CA THR A 56 -8.58 -14.00 4.47
C THR A 56 -8.74 -14.50 3.04
N PHE A 57 -7.96 -13.92 2.13
CA PHE A 57 -7.82 -14.34 0.75
C PHE A 57 -6.45 -15.00 0.58
N VAL A 58 -6.37 -16.04 -0.25
CA VAL A 58 -5.12 -16.78 -0.46
C VAL A 58 -4.86 -16.90 -1.96
N HIS A 59 -3.68 -16.49 -2.39
CA HIS A 59 -3.23 -16.70 -3.76
C HIS A 59 -2.84 -18.15 -3.99
N ASP A 60 -3.01 -18.66 -5.21
CA ASP A 60 -2.62 -20.01 -5.63
C ASP A 60 -1.11 -20.12 -5.96
N ALA A 61 -0.42 -18.99 -6.07
CA ALA A 61 1.03 -18.88 -6.23
C ALA A 61 1.54 -17.60 -5.56
N ASN A 62 2.87 -17.49 -5.35
CA ASN A 62 3.48 -16.24 -4.91
C ASN A 62 3.60 -15.28 -6.10
N TYR A 63 2.75 -14.27 -6.12
CA TYR A 63 2.69 -13.27 -7.18
C TYR A 63 3.52 -12.03 -6.92
N GLY A 64 4.06 -11.89 -5.72
CA GLY A 64 4.91 -10.78 -5.31
C GLY A 64 4.16 -9.66 -4.59
N TYR A 65 4.95 -8.80 -3.98
CA TYR A 65 4.51 -7.78 -3.05
C TYR A 65 3.50 -6.78 -3.65
N GLY A 66 3.76 -6.28 -4.86
CA GLY A 66 2.88 -5.32 -5.52
C GLY A 66 1.55 -5.93 -5.94
N ARG A 67 1.56 -7.16 -6.49
CA ARG A 67 0.35 -7.88 -6.86
C ARG A 67 -0.51 -8.20 -5.64
N ASN A 68 0.12 -8.56 -4.53
CA ASN A 68 -0.58 -8.80 -3.28
C ASN A 68 -1.31 -7.54 -2.80
N GLN A 69 -0.68 -6.37 -2.88
CA GLN A 69 -1.33 -5.09 -2.56
C GLN A 69 -2.50 -4.77 -3.50
N GLN A 70 -2.37 -5.03 -4.81
CA GLN A 70 -3.48 -4.84 -5.75
C GLN A 70 -4.71 -5.66 -5.33
N THR A 71 -4.50 -6.92 -4.92
CA THR A 71 -5.57 -7.77 -4.39
C THR A 71 -6.14 -7.19 -3.10
N CYS A 72 -5.29 -6.75 -2.15
CA CYS A 72 -5.71 -6.08 -0.92
C CYS A 72 -6.64 -4.89 -1.18
N TYR A 73 -6.27 -4.01 -2.10
CA TYR A 73 -7.06 -2.82 -2.42
C TYR A 73 -8.36 -3.16 -3.12
N ARG A 74 -8.36 -4.13 -4.04
CA ARG A 74 -9.57 -4.62 -4.69
C ARG A 74 -10.57 -5.15 -3.67
N GLU A 75 -10.15 -6.01 -2.76
CA GLU A 75 -11.02 -6.61 -1.74
C GLU A 75 -11.54 -5.55 -0.74
N ALA A 76 -10.72 -4.55 -0.37
CA ALA A 76 -11.16 -3.46 0.47
C ALA A 76 -12.23 -2.58 -0.21
N LEU A 77 -12.05 -2.25 -1.48
CA LEU A 77 -13.05 -1.52 -2.27
C LEU A 77 -14.36 -2.31 -2.41
N ALA A 78 -14.25 -3.63 -2.67
CA ALA A 78 -15.38 -4.55 -2.76
C ALA A 78 -16.16 -4.64 -1.43
N ALA A 79 -15.44 -4.64 -0.29
CA ALA A 79 -16.06 -4.62 1.04
C ALA A 79 -16.68 -3.27 1.42
N GLY A 80 -16.58 -2.24 0.56
CA GLY A 80 -17.20 -0.92 0.77
C GLY A 80 -16.41 -0.03 1.72
N ALA A 81 -15.07 -0.14 1.74
CA ALA A 81 -14.22 0.77 2.50
C ALA A 81 -14.19 2.17 1.87
N ASP A 82 -14.25 3.21 2.70
CA ASP A 82 -14.02 4.61 2.30
C ASP A 82 -12.56 5.01 2.49
N ILE A 83 -11.90 4.39 3.47
CA ILE A 83 -10.50 4.59 3.82
C ILE A 83 -9.83 3.23 3.92
N VAL A 84 -8.68 3.09 3.28
CA VAL A 84 -7.88 1.86 3.32
C VAL A 84 -6.53 2.16 3.94
N VAL A 85 -6.19 1.44 5.00
CA VAL A 85 -4.88 1.54 5.66
C VAL A 85 -4.12 0.24 5.44
N MET A 86 -2.98 0.31 4.77
CA MET A 86 -2.11 -0.83 4.54
C MET A 86 -1.12 -0.97 5.69
N VAL A 87 -1.17 -2.10 6.38
CA VAL A 87 -0.32 -2.46 7.52
C VAL A 87 0.38 -3.77 7.21
N HIS A 88 1.70 -3.81 7.39
CA HIS A 88 2.44 -5.05 7.20
C HIS A 88 2.16 -6.05 8.33
N ALA A 89 1.96 -7.31 7.97
CA ALA A 89 1.73 -8.41 8.93
C ALA A 89 2.98 -8.79 9.75
N ASP A 90 4.16 -8.28 9.38
CA ASP A 90 5.46 -8.55 10.02
C ASP A 90 5.75 -7.70 11.28
N TYR A 91 4.79 -6.87 11.69
CA TYR A 91 4.91 -5.99 12.87
C TYR A 91 6.10 -5.00 12.83
N GLN A 92 6.62 -4.68 11.65
CA GLN A 92 7.67 -3.66 11.49
C GLN A 92 7.16 -2.26 11.88
N TYR A 93 5.88 -2.02 11.65
CA TYR A 93 5.17 -0.78 11.98
C TYR A 93 4.11 -1.04 13.04
N THR A 94 3.93 -0.08 13.96
CA THR A 94 2.91 -0.23 15.00
C THR A 94 1.50 0.05 14.45
N PRO A 95 0.55 -0.90 14.58
CA PRO A 95 -0.84 -0.69 14.16
C PRO A 95 -1.56 0.43 14.95
N LEU A 96 -1.00 0.85 16.08
CA LEU A 96 -1.58 1.91 16.93
C LEU A 96 -1.71 3.27 16.23
N LEU A 97 -1.00 3.49 15.12
CA LEU A 97 -1.11 4.72 14.32
C LEU A 97 -2.24 4.69 13.27
N VAL A 98 -2.91 3.57 13.09
CA VAL A 98 -4.03 3.43 12.13
C VAL A 98 -5.10 4.51 12.34
N PRO A 99 -5.57 4.81 13.58
CA PRO A 99 -6.58 5.84 13.79
C PRO A 99 -6.11 7.24 13.38
N ALA A 100 -4.86 7.58 13.63
CA ALA A 100 -4.30 8.89 13.25
C ALA A 100 -4.23 9.05 11.74
N MET A 101 -3.74 8.03 11.02
CA MET A 101 -3.66 8.04 9.56
C MET A 101 -5.06 8.08 8.92
N ALA A 102 -5.97 7.26 9.42
CA ALA A 102 -7.37 7.25 8.96
C ALA A 102 -8.06 8.59 9.26
N GLY A 103 -7.77 9.23 10.41
CA GLY A 103 -8.29 10.54 10.77
C GLY A 103 -7.84 11.64 9.80
N MET A 104 -6.60 11.62 9.34
CA MET A 104 -6.10 12.56 8.33
C MET A 104 -6.84 12.41 7.00
N ILE A 105 -7.12 11.18 6.54
CA ILE A 105 -7.93 10.95 5.34
C ILE A 105 -9.41 11.33 5.58
N ALA A 106 -9.95 10.98 6.76
CA ALA A 106 -11.34 11.27 7.11
C ALA A 106 -11.64 12.77 7.20
N SER A 107 -10.62 13.61 7.44
CA SER A 107 -10.73 15.07 7.43
C SER A 107 -11.06 15.66 6.04
N GLY A 108 -10.80 14.89 4.97
CA GLY A 108 -10.95 15.35 3.57
C GLY A 108 -9.80 16.26 3.08
N VAL A 109 -8.76 16.47 3.90
CA VAL A 109 -7.60 17.28 3.52
C VAL A 109 -6.58 16.50 2.71
N TYR A 110 -6.44 15.19 3.03
CA TYR A 110 -5.47 14.31 2.39
C TYR A 110 -6.14 13.10 1.75
N ASP A 111 -5.59 12.67 0.63
CA ASP A 111 -6.00 11.46 -0.10
C ASP A 111 -5.06 10.29 0.15
N MET A 112 -3.81 10.58 0.51
CA MET A 112 -2.77 9.63 0.86
C MET A 112 -2.03 10.11 2.10
N VAL A 113 -1.74 9.19 3.03
CA VAL A 113 -0.93 9.47 4.22
C VAL A 113 0.18 8.43 4.33
N LEU A 114 1.41 8.91 4.48
CA LEU A 114 2.61 8.09 4.65
C LEU A 114 3.05 8.11 6.12
N ALA A 115 3.31 6.95 6.70
CA ALA A 115 3.91 6.84 8.03
C ALA A 115 5.44 6.85 7.90
N SER A 116 6.03 8.02 7.92
CA SER A 116 7.46 8.22 7.70
C SER A 116 8.32 7.81 8.89
N ARG A 117 9.33 7.00 8.62
CA ARG A 117 10.36 6.61 9.60
C ARG A 117 11.40 7.72 9.80
N ILE A 118 11.48 8.62 8.82
CA ILE A 118 12.48 9.69 8.76
C ILE A 118 11.97 10.97 9.41
N LEU A 119 10.67 11.21 9.36
CA LEU A 119 10.04 12.35 10.04
C LEU A 119 10.17 12.16 11.56
N GLY A 120 11.13 12.85 12.17
CA GLY A 120 11.59 12.61 13.53
C GLY A 120 12.82 11.67 13.56
N ASN A 121 13.21 11.19 14.74
CA ASN A 121 14.45 10.41 14.93
C ASN A 121 14.21 8.89 14.98
N GLY A 122 13.10 8.39 14.42
CA GLY A 122 12.67 7.00 14.57
C GLY A 122 13.52 5.98 13.82
N ALA A 123 14.02 6.31 12.63
CA ALA A 123 14.70 5.37 11.76
C ALA A 123 16.01 4.81 12.36
N LEU A 124 16.94 5.68 12.75
CA LEU A 124 18.23 5.28 13.31
C LEU A 124 18.09 4.67 14.70
N LYS A 125 17.22 5.25 15.56
CA LYS A 125 16.91 4.68 16.87
C LYS A 125 16.25 3.32 16.79
N GLY A 126 15.49 3.05 15.72
CA GLY A 126 14.86 1.78 15.45
C GLY A 126 15.79 0.72 14.86
N GLY A 127 17.07 1.04 14.61
CA GLY A 127 18.08 0.11 14.10
C GLY A 127 18.20 0.07 12.58
N MET A 128 17.76 1.11 11.86
CA MET A 128 17.97 1.18 10.41
C MET A 128 19.48 1.22 10.10
N PRO A 129 20.01 0.33 9.25
CA PRO A 129 21.42 0.37 8.83
C PRO A 129 21.76 1.71 8.18
N LEU A 130 22.94 2.27 8.49
CA LEU A 130 23.38 3.59 8.00
C LEU A 130 23.37 3.70 6.48
N TYR A 131 23.78 2.65 5.76
CA TYR A 131 23.75 2.66 4.29
C TYR A 131 22.31 2.77 3.75
N LYS A 132 21.32 2.07 4.39
CA LYS A 132 19.90 2.19 4.01
C LYS A 132 19.37 3.60 4.27
N PHE A 133 19.75 4.18 5.40
CA PHE A 133 19.41 5.56 5.72
C PHE A 133 19.95 6.55 4.68
N PHE A 134 21.23 6.43 4.33
CA PHE A 134 21.87 7.31 3.33
C PHE A 134 21.19 7.19 1.96
N PHE A 135 21.01 5.97 1.45
CA PHE A 135 20.35 5.74 0.17
C PHE A 135 18.89 6.20 0.17
N ASN A 136 18.15 5.99 1.27
CA ASN A 136 16.80 6.51 1.43
C ASN A 136 16.80 8.04 1.29
N ARG A 137 17.70 8.75 1.97
CA ARG A 137 17.79 10.23 1.90
C ARG A 137 18.14 10.73 0.49
N MET A 138 19.08 10.06 -0.16
CA MET A 138 19.51 10.41 -1.52
C MET A 138 18.36 10.23 -2.53
N LEU A 139 17.69 9.08 -2.51
CA LEU A 139 16.55 8.82 -3.40
C LEU A 139 15.37 9.74 -3.11
N THR A 140 15.10 10.03 -1.83
CA THR A 140 14.05 10.99 -1.43
C THR A 140 14.35 12.39 -1.97
N ALA A 141 15.59 12.88 -1.82
CA ALA A 141 15.98 14.19 -2.36
C ALA A 141 15.82 14.25 -3.89
N PHE A 142 16.28 13.20 -4.58
CA PHE A 142 16.10 13.05 -6.02
C PHE A 142 14.62 13.13 -6.43
N GLN A 143 13.75 12.34 -5.79
CA GLN A 143 12.33 12.34 -6.11
C GLN A 143 11.65 13.67 -5.77
N ASN A 144 11.97 14.31 -4.66
CA ASN A 144 11.43 15.63 -4.30
C ASN A 144 11.69 16.65 -5.40
N ILE A 145 12.89 16.66 -5.99
CA ILE A 145 13.25 17.56 -7.09
C ILE A 145 12.42 17.27 -8.33
N PHE A 146 12.38 16.02 -8.78
CA PHE A 146 11.80 15.66 -10.06
C PHE A 146 10.27 15.50 -10.05
N LEU A 147 9.67 15.09 -8.92
CA LEU A 147 8.22 15.06 -8.78
C LEU A 147 7.63 16.44 -8.42
N GLY A 148 8.47 17.36 -7.90
CA GLY A 148 8.05 18.71 -7.56
C GLY A 148 7.23 18.79 -6.26
N ILE A 149 7.45 17.87 -5.33
CA ILE A 149 6.83 17.85 -3.99
C ILE A 149 7.91 17.68 -2.92
N LYS A 150 7.54 17.90 -1.66
CA LYS A 150 8.47 17.74 -0.53
C LYS A 150 7.92 16.71 0.45
N LEU A 151 8.40 15.49 0.35
CA LEU A 151 8.18 14.44 1.35
C LEU A 151 9.45 14.16 2.14
N SER A 152 9.28 13.70 3.37
CA SER A 152 10.39 13.28 4.21
C SER A 152 10.90 11.89 3.83
N GLU A 153 10.02 11.03 3.29
CA GLU A 153 10.32 9.66 2.87
C GLU A 153 9.35 9.16 1.80
N TYR A 154 9.85 8.38 0.82
CA TYR A 154 9.06 7.69 -0.21
C TYR A 154 8.98 6.17 0.00
N HIS A 155 9.80 5.62 0.90
CA HIS A 155 10.12 4.18 0.95
C HIS A 155 9.50 3.46 2.16
N THR A 156 8.50 4.09 2.78
CA THR A 156 7.72 3.45 3.85
C THR A 156 6.63 2.58 3.25
N GLY A 157 6.37 1.42 3.89
CA GLY A 157 5.27 0.54 3.50
C GLY A 157 3.98 0.78 4.29
N PHE A 158 3.98 1.59 5.34
CA PHE A 158 2.79 1.88 6.13
C PHE A 158 2.08 3.13 5.59
N ARG A 159 0.89 2.95 5.02
CA ARG A 159 0.20 3.97 4.22
C ARG A 159 -1.31 3.92 4.41
N ALA A 160 -1.96 5.06 4.26
CA ALA A 160 -3.42 5.16 4.19
C ALA A 160 -3.85 5.87 2.90
N PHE A 161 -5.03 5.51 2.41
CA PHE A 161 -5.55 5.98 1.13
C PHE A 161 -7.04 6.30 1.24
N SER A 162 -7.49 7.33 0.53
CA SER A 162 -8.90 7.53 0.25
C SER A 162 -9.40 6.52 -0.80
N ARG A 163 -10.69 6.20 -0.75
CA ARG A 163 -11.36 5.38 -1.78
C ARG A 163 -11.15 5.97 -3.17
N GLU A 164 -11.35 7.29 -3.32
CA GLU A 164 -11.21 7.98 -4.59
C GLU A 164 -9.82 7.79 -5.21
N LEU A 165 -8.76 7.88 -4.41
CA LEU A 165 -7.39 7.64 -4.89
C LEU A 165 -7.24 6.22 -5.43
N LEU A 166 -7.69 5.20 -4.70
CA LEU A 166 -7.57 3.80 -5.14
C LEU A 166 -8.40 3.49 -6.39
N GLU A 167 -9.54 4.15 -6.57
CA GLU A 167 -10.40 3.99 -7.74
C GLU A 167 -9.85 4.70 -8.98
N ARG A 168 -9.14 5.83 -8.80
CA ARG A 168 -8.65 6.64 -9.94
C ARG A 168 -7.28 6.24 -10.43
N LEU A 169 -6.39 5.76 -9.55
CA LEU A 169 -5.02 5.40 -9.95
C LEU A 169 -4.98 4.13 -10.81
N PRO A 170 -4.18 4.12 -11.88
CA PRO A 170 -3.99 2.94 -12.73
C PRO A 170 -3.02 1.94 -12.08
N LEU A 171 -3.40 1.35 -10.95
CA LEU A 171 -2.55 0.51 -10.12
C LEU A 171 -2.14 -0.80 -10.80
N LEU A 172 -2.90 -1.28 -11.79
CA LEU A 172 -2.57 -2.50 -12.55
C LEU A 172 -1.46 -2.27 -13.60
N GLU A 173 -1.00 -1.03 -13.78
CA GLU A 173 0.17 -0.70 -14.60
C GLU A 173 1.48 -0.70 -13.81
N ASN A 174 1.40 -0.90 -12.50
CA ASN A 174 2.55 -0.93 -11.61
C ASN A 174 3.20 -2.31 -11.55
N SER A 175 4.44 -2.33 -11.08
CA SER A 175 5.23 -3.54 -10.86
C SER A 175 4.56 -4.46 -9.83
N ASP A 176 4.73 -5.76 -9.99
CA ASP A 176 4.31 -6.75 -9.00
C ASP A 176 5.29 -6.87 -7.81
N ASP A 177 6.41 -6.13 -7.82
CA ASP A 177 7.45 -6.14 -6.77
C ASP A 177 7.48 -4.82 -5.97
N PHE A 178 8.46 -4.63 -5.09
CA PHE A 178 8.58 -3.54 -4.10
C PHE A 178 8.53 -2.12 -4.67
N VAL A 179 8.89 -1.93 -5.93
CA VAL A 179 8.80 -0.60 -6.56
C VAL A 179 7.35 -0.12 -6.73
N PHE A 180 6.37 -1.01 -6.61
CA PHE A 180 4.93 -0.69 -6.64
C PHE A 180 4.58 0.50 -5.76
N ASP A 181 5.07 0.49 -4.53
CA ASP A 181 4.84 1.53 -3.54
C ASP A 181 5.30 2.91 -4.01
N ASN A 182 6.45 2.95 -4.63
CA ASN A 182 7.04 4.19 -5.16
C ASN A 182 6.28 4.69 -6.39
N GLN A 183 5.89 3.76 -7.27
CA GLN A 183 5.06 4.07 -8.45
C GLN A 183 3.72 4.66 -8.05
N MET A 184 3.10 4.13 -6.99
CA MET A 184 1.83 4.63 -6.48
C MET A 184 1.91 6.08 -5.98
N ILE A 185 3.03 6.47 -5.31
CA ILE A 185 3.24 7.87 -4.91
C ILE A 185 3.40 8.76 -6.15
N ALA A 186 4.21 8.34 -7.13
CA ALA A 186 4.38 9.10 -8.36
C ALA A 186 3.05 9.27 -9.12
N GLN A 187 2.21 8.24 -9.15
CA GLN A 187 0.85 8.33 -9.69
C GLN A 187 -0.01 9.33 -8.91
N ALA A 188 -0.01 9.26 -7.56
CA ALA A 188 -0.78 10.19 -6.72
C ALA A 188 -0.41 11.65 -7.02
N VAL A 189 0.89 11.95 -7.16
CA VAL A 189 1.39 13.28 -7.56
C VAL A 189 0.91 13.66 -8.96
N MET A 190 0.99 12.75 -9.94
CA MET A 190 0.56 13.01 -11.31
C MET A 190 -0.93 13.32 -11.41
N PHE A 191 -1.74 12.63 -10.61
CA PHE A 191 -3.19 12.81 -10.59
C PHE A 191 -3.66 13.96 -9.67
N GLY A 192 -2.74 14.67 -9.02
CA GLY A 192 -3.03 15.85 -8.21
C GLY A 192 -3.63 15.55 -6.83
N PHE A 193 -3.40 14.36 -6.29
CA PHE A 193 -3.85 13.98 -4.95
C PHE A 193 -2.99 14.61 -3.85
N ASN A 194 -3.61 14.96 -2.73
CA ASN A 194 -2.96 15.53 -1.56
C ASN A 194 -2.31 14.44 -0.71
N ILE A 195 -1.00 14.57 -0.46
CA ILE A 195 -0.22 13.61 0.31
C ILE A 195 0.20 14.23 1.64
N GLY A 196 -0.13 13.56 2.76
CA GLY A 196 0.30 13.93 4.10
C GLY A 196 1.31 12.92 4.67
N GLU A 197 1.99 13.31 5.75
CA GLU A 197 2.93 12.44 6.46
C GLU A 197 2.68 12.49 7.97
N ILE A 198 2.87 11.35 8.64
CA ILE A 198 3.01 11.27 10.09
C ILE A 198 4.33 10.60 10.47
N SER A 199 4.87 10.93 11.64
CA SER A 199 6.04 10.23 12.17
C SER A 199 5.67 8.83 12.65
N CYS A 200 6.47 7.82 12.26
CA CYS A 200 6.28 6.45 12.68
C CYS A 200 7.58 5.85 13.21
N PRO A 201 7.64 5.47 14.51
CA PRO A 201 8.74 4.68 15.00
C PRO A 201 8.72 3.28 14.35
N THR A 202 9.87 2.81 13.90
CA THR A 202 10.03 1.46 13.34
C THR A 202 10.96 0.63 14.18
N LYS A 203 10.75 -0.68 14.17
CA LYS A 203 11.63 -1.64 14.82
C LYS A 203 12.22 -2.56 13.76
N TYR A 204 13.54 -2.60 13.69
CA TYR A 204 14.27 -3.55 12.85
C TYR A 204 14.69 -4.75 13.71
N PHE A 205 14.13 -5.92 13.42
CA PHE A 205 14.42 -7.20 14.08
C PHE A 205 14.49 -8.30 13.02
N LYS A 206 15.00 -9.49 13.41
CA LYS A 206 15.31 -10.56 12.43
C LYS A 206 14.11 -11.08 11.65
N GLU A 207 12.93 -11.05 12.25
CA GLU A 207 11.67 -11.51 11.66
C GLU A 207 11.00 -10.44 10.77
N ALA A 208 11.43 -9.18 10.87
CA ALA A 208 10.92 -8.12 10.01
C ALA A 208 11.44 -8.28 8.58
N SER A 209 10.55 -8.22 7.61
CA SER A 209 10.91 -8.32 6.20
C SER A 209 11.81 -7.16 5.80
N SER A 210 13.02 -7.45 5.35
CA SER A 210 13.90 -6.44 4.79
C SER A 210 14.57 -6.95 3.52
N ILE A 211 14.51 -6.12 2.48
CA ILE A 211 15.21 -6.42 1.23
C ILE A 211 16.72 -6.45 1.46
N ASN A 212 17.40 -7.43 0.85
CA ASN A 212 18.86 -7.54 0.88
C ASN A 212 19.50 -6.46 0.00
N PHE A 213 20.84 -6.36 0.03
CA PHE A 213 21.57 -5.32 -0.70
C PHE A 213 21.30 -5.35 -2.21
N LYS A 214 21.31 -6.54 -2.86
CA LYS A 214 21.03 -6.68 -4.29
C LYS A 214 19.63 -6.16 -4.64
N ARG A 215 18.59 -6.60 -3.91
CA ARG A 215 17.22 -6.11 -4.10
C ARG A 215 17.08 -4.61 -3.79
N SER A 216 17.89 -4.06 -2.86
CA SER A 216 17.92 -2.62 -2.60
C SER A 216 18.44 -1.82 -3.80
N VAL A 217 19.45 -2.35 -4.51
CA VAL A 217 19.98 -1.76 -5.75
C VAL A 217 18.93 -1.83 -6.88
N GLU A 218 18.32 -3.01 -7.08
CA GLU A 218 17.24 -3.20 -8.06
C GLU A 218 16.06 -2.25 -7.80
N TYR A 219 15.66 -2.12 -6.55
CA TYR A 219 14.66 -1.14 -6.10
C TYR A 219 15.05 0.30 -6.45
N GLY A 220 16.32 0.69 -6.17
CA GLY A 220 16.83 2.01 -6.49
C GLY A 220 16.75 2.36 -7.98
N PHE A 221 17.12 1.41 -8.86
CA PHE A 221 16.93 1.57 -10.31
C PHE A 221 15.45 1.68 -10.69
N GLY A 222 14.57 0.92 -10.06
CA GLY A 222 13.12 1.02 -10.23
C GLY A 222 12.58 2.42 -9.88
N VAL A 223 13.06 3.00 -8.78
CA VAL A 223 12.71 4.37 -8.36
C VAL A 223 13.18 5.41 -9.38
N ILE A 224 14.43 5.30 -9.86
CA ILE A 224 14.97 6.21 -10.89
C ILE A 224 14.18 6.09 -12.19
N SER A 225 13.91 4.87 -12.64
CA SER A 225 13.12 4.60 -13.84
C SER A 225 11.70 5.16 -13.74
N THR A 226 11.04 4.96 -12.59
CA THR A 226 9.70 5.50 -12.31
C THR A 226 9.71 7.03 -12.40
N THR A 227 10.70 7.67 -11.78
CA THR A 227 10.84 9.13 -11.78
C THR A 227 11.12 9.66 -13.19
N ALA A 228 12.01 9.01 -13.96
CA ALA A 228 12.29 9.37 -15.34
C ALA A 228 11.04 9.25 -16.24
N ARG A 229 10.28 8.16 -16.10
CA ARG A 229 9.01 7.95 -16.82
C ARG A 229 7.95 9.00 -16.44
N PHE A 230 7.87 9.38 -15.15
CA PHE A 230 7.00 10.47 -14.68
C PHE A 230 7.34 11.78 -15.37
N VAL A 231 8.62 12.19 -15.36
CA VAL A 231 9.07 13.44 -15.99
C VAL A 231 8.80 13.42 -17.49
N ALA A 232 9.18 12.33 -18.17
CA ALA A 232 8.99 12.20 -19.62
C ALA A 232 7.49 12.25 -20.01
N HIS A 233 6.61 11.65 -19.22
CA HIS A 233 5.16 11.72 -19.41
C HIS A 233 4.64 13.15 -19.17
N LYS A 234 5.05 13.81 -18.06
CA LYS A 234 4.67 15.19 -17.72
C LYS A 234 5.11 16.18 -18.79
N MET A 235 6.29 15.96 -19.39
CA MET A 235 6.81 16.76 -20.53
C MET A 235 6.18 16.39 -21.88
N ARG A 236 5.26 15.40 -21.91
CA ARG A 236 4.63 14.87 -23.13
C ARG A 236 5.60 14.26 -24.15
N ILE A 237 6.78 13.84 -23.71
CA ILE A 237 7.78 13.13 -24.54
C ILE A 237 7.31 11.71 -24.80
N ILE A 238 6.70 11.07 -23.80
CA ILE A 238 6.11 9.72 -23.89
C ILE A 238 4.68 9.70 -23.35
N HIS A 239 3.89 8.74 -23.81
CA HIS A 239 2.59 8.42 -23.21
C HIS A 239 2.73 7.12 -22.40
N SER A 240 2.74 7.22 -21.07
CA SER A 240 2.80 6.06 -20.16
C SER A 240 1.41 5.76 -19.59
N PRO A 241 0.85 4.56 -19.78
CA PRO A 241 -0.43 4.17 -19.18
C PRO A 241 -0.43 4.31 -17.66
N ALA A 242 0.71 4.09 -17.00
CA ALA A 242 0.86 4.24 -15.56
C ALA A 242 0.59 5.67 -15.04
N PHE A 243 0.68 6.68 -15.89
CA PHE A 243 0.46 8.08 -15.55
C PHE A 243 -0.71 8.73 -16.31
N GLY A 244 -1.44 7.94 -17.09
CA GLY A 244 -2.59 8.39 -17.89
C GLY A 244 -3.92 7.84 -17.37
N THR A 245 -5.01 8.55 -17.69
CA THR A 245 -6.37 8.16 -17.29
C THR A 245 -6.86 6.88 -17.94
N ALA A 246 -6.27 6.46 -19.06
CA ALA A 246 -6.58 5.23 -19.79
C ALA A 246 -5.90 3.98 -19.21
N GLY A 247 -5.00 4.11 -18.23
CA GLY A 247 -4.35 2.97 -17.59
C GLY A 247 -5.34 2.10 -16.79
N ARG A 248 -5.03 0.81 -16.65
CA ARG A 248 -5.89 -0.20 -16.02
C ARG A 248 -5.97 0.00 -14.50
N LYS A 249 -7.19 -0.02 -13.96
CA LYS A 249 -7.50 0.27 -12.57
C LYS A 249 -8.05 -0.95 -11.85
N VAL A 250 -7.73 -1.13 -10.57
CA VAL A 250 -8.31 -2.20 -9.73
C VAL A 250 -9.82 -2.05 -9.58
N ALA A 251 -10.35 -0.83 -9.56
CA ALA A 251 -11.78 -0.55 -9.47
C ALA A 251 -12.57 -1.06 -10.69
N GLN A 252 -11.99 -1.01 -11.89
CA GLN A 252 -12.65 -1.52 -13.09
C GLN A 252 -12.91 -3.03 -13.00
N GLN A 253 -11.97 -3.80 -12.45
CA GLN A 253 -12.16 -5.24 -12.23
C GLN A 253 -13.28 -5.52 -11.21
N TYR A 254 -13.35 -4.71 -10.16
CA TYR A 254 -14.40 -4.82 -9.15
C TYR A 254 -15.79 -4.54 -9.74
N TYR A 255 -15.98 -3.43 -10.44
CA TYR A 255 -17.28 -3.08 -11.01
C TYR A 255 -17.74 -4.06 -12.09
N THR A 256 -16.84 -4.57 -12.91
CA THR A 256 -17.17 -5.61 -13.89
C THR A 256 -17.67 -6.87 -13.21
N SER A 257 -17.02 -7.33 -12.14
CA SER A 257 -17.44 -8.50 -11.37
C SER A 257 -18.76 -8.28 -10.64
N ALA A 258 -18.97 -7.11 -10.04
CA ALA A 258 -20.22 -6.77 -9.37
C ALA A 258 -21.40 -6.69 -10.35
N THR A 259 -21.21 -6.14 -11.54
CA THR A 259 -22.24 -6.10 -12.59
C THR A 259 -22.62 -7.49 -13.08
N GLN A 260 -21.66 -8.41 -13.20
CA GLN A 260 -21.95 -9.80 -13.56
C GLN A 260 -22.76 -10.54 -12.49
N LEU A 261 -22.55 -10.23 -11.21
CA LEU A 261 -23.31 -10.82 -10.09
C LEU A 261 -24.73 -10.21 -9.94
N SER A 262 -24.97 -9.02 -10.46
CA SER A 262 -26.29 -8.33 -10.38
C SER A 262 -27.20 -8.59 -11.58
N LEU A 263 -26.75 -9.27 -12.61
CA LEU A 263 -27.61 -9.69 -13.71
C LEU A 263 -28.51 -10.84 -13.23
N PRO A 264 -29.85 -10.73 -13.28
CA PRO A 264 -30.74 -11.84 -12.99
C PRO A 264 -30.44 -12.98 -13.96
N ALA A 265 -30.46 -14.21 -13.45
CA ALA A 265 -30.32 -15.40 -14.27
C ALA A 265 -31.30 -15.31 -15.45
N ASP A 266 -30.82 -15.48 -16.66
CA ASP A 266 -31.62 -15.47 -17.88
C ASP A 266 -32.72 -16.52 -17.75
N PRO A 267 -34.01 -16.17 -17.80
CA PRO A 267 -35.10 -17.12 -17.64
C PRO A 267 -35.23 -18.14 -18.77
N GLN A 268 -34.36 -18.11 -19.76
CA GLN A 268 -34.42 -19.02 -20.93
C GLN A 268 -33.57 -20.30 -20.80
N ASN A 269 -32.92 -20.52 -19.66
CA ASN A 269 -32.15 -21.74 -19.37
C ASN A 269 -32.65 -22.54 -18.17
N ALA A 270 -33.97 -22.52 -17.93
CA ALA A 270 -34.64 -23.40 -16.96
C ALA A 270 -35.49 -24.45 -17.71
#